data_8b9113fe0f3a306b150126f67a5ebca5
#
_entry.id   8b9113fe0f3a306b150126f67a5ebca5
#
_cell.length_a   1.000
_cell.length_b   1.000
_cell.length_c   1.000
_cell.angle_alpha   90.00
_cell.angle_beta   90.00
_cell.angle_gamma   90.00
#
_symmetry.space_group_name_H-M   'P 1'
#
loop_
_entity.id
_entity.type
_entity.pdbx_description
1 polymer ?
#
loop_
_entity_poly.entity_id
_entity_poly.type
_entity_poly.pdbx_seq_one_letter_code
_entity_poly.pdbx_strand_id
1 'polypeptide(L)'
;MNKLIAILALGICFGNAYAKTPKKNDKANEGFVFTTVKENPITSIKNQNRSSTCWSFSSVGFFESELLRLGKGEFDLSEMFIVHKTMEDRAVNYVRYHGSSSFAPGGSFEDFVACYSQYGMVPQEAMPGIM
;
A
#
# COMPACT_ATOMS: atom_id res chain seq x y z
N MET A 1 -40.74 6.37 -69.32
CA MET A 1 -41.52 5.90 -68.16
C MET A 1 -40.59 5.92 -66.98
N ASN A 2 -40.54 7.06 -66.26
CA ASN A 2 -39.60 7.30 -65.16
C ASN A 2 -40.35 7.09 -63.85
N LYS A 3 -39.90 6.15 -63.07
CA LYS A 3 -40.35 5.98 -61.68
C LYS A 3 -39.40 6.69 -60.79
N LEU A 4 -39.78 7.84 -60.22
CA LEU A 4 -39.09 8.54 -59.14
C LEU A 4 -39.22 7.70 -57.86
N ILE A 5 -38.11 7.27 -57.37
CA ILE A 5 -38.00 6.69 -56.02
C ILE A 5 -37.67 7.83 -55.05
N ALA A 6 -38.64 8.21 -54.24
CA ALA A 6 -38.46 9.16 -53.18
C ALA A 6 -37.81 8.42 -51.99
N ILE A 7 -36.55 8.72 -51.72
CA ILE A 7 -35.86 8.25 -50.51
C ILE A 7 -36.20 9.19 -49.37
N LEU A 8 -37.00 8.69 -48.44
CA LEU A 8 -37.34 9.38 -47.20
C LEU A 8 -36.15 9.22 -46.21
N ALA A 9 -35.34 10.25 -46.12
CA ALA A 9 -34.26 10.29 -45.13
C ALA A 9 -34.84 10.53 -43.73
N LEU A 10 -34.96 9.46 -42.96
CA LEU A 10 -35.30 9.54 -41.52
C LEU A 10 -34.07 9.99 -40.77
N GLY A 11 -33.97 11.29 -40.46
CA GLY A 11 -32.96 11.87 -39.62
C GLY A 11 -33.15 11.42 -38.16
N ILE A 12 -32.35 10.44 -37.70
CA ILE A 12 -32.29 10.06 -36.30
C ILE A 12 -31.43 11.09 -35.60
N CYS A 13 -32.06 12.07 -34.95
CA CYS A 13 -31.41 12.96 -34.02
C CYS A 13 -31.02 12.18 -32.76
N PHE A 14 -29.78 11.68 -32.71
CA PHE A 14 -29.18 11.27 -31.44
C PHE A 14 -28.93 12.52 -30.57
N GLY A 15 -29.93 12.90 -29.80
CA GLY A 15 -29.76 13.87 -28.73
C GLY A 15 -28.83 13.27 -27.69
N ASN A 16 -27.58 13.75 -27.64
CA ASN A 16 -26.68 13.50 -26.53
C ASN A 16 -27.29 14.09 -25.25
N ALA A 17 -28.10 13.29 -24.56
CA ALA A 17 -28.49 13.60 -23.19
C ALA A 17 -27.24 13.43 -22.28
N TYR A 18 -26.44 14.48 -22.18
CA TYR A 18 -25.47 14.59 -21.10
C TYR A 18 -26.27 14.61 -19.80
N ALA A 19 -26.32 13.46 -19.11
CA ALA A 19 -26.82 13.41 -17.76
C ALA A 19 -25.95 14.35 -16.93
N LYS A 20 -26.50 15.51 -16.54
CA LYS A 20 -25.90 16.36 -15.53
C LYS A 20 -25.77 15.53 -14.27
N THR A 21 -24.56 15.13 -13.95
CA THR A 21 -24.21 14.60 -12.62
C THR A 21 -24.81 15.57 -11.60
N PRO A 22 -25.61 15.09 -10.64
CA PRO A 22 -26.14 15.98 -9.61
C PRO A 22 -24.95 16.62 -8.92
N LYS A 23 -24.91 17.94 -8.88
CA LYS A 23 -23.97 18.68 -8.04
C LYS A 23 -24.18 18.13 -6.62
N LYS A 24 -23.16 17.42 -6.12
CA LYS A 24 -23.08 17.08 -4.72
C LYS A 24 -23.26 18.39 -3.96
N ASN A 25 -24.38 18.54 -3.27
CA ASN A 25 -24.56 19.65 -2.34
C ASN A 25 -23.47 19.52 -1.31
N ASP A 26 -22.44 20.33 -1.44
CA ASP A 26 -21.47 20.59 -0.37
C ASP A 26 -22.22 21.35 0.73
N LYS A 27 -23.13 20.64 1.44
CA LYS A 27 -23.43 21.04 2.79
C LYS A 27 -22.08 20.98 3.49
N ALA A 28 -21.58 22.17 3.85
CA ALA A 28 -20.40 22.26 4.69
C ALA A 28 -20.53 21.20 5.76
N ASN A 29 -19.67 20.18 5.72
CA ASN A 29 -19.61 19.19 6.79
C ASN A 29 -19.30 20.04 8.03
N GLU A 30 -20.28 20.23 8.90
CA GLU A 30 -20.09 20.66 10.28
C GLU A 30 -19.36 19.53 11.00
N GLY A 31 -18.17 19.17 10.48
CA GLY A 31 -17.31 18.19 11.06
C GLY A 31 -16.43 18.82 12.13
N PHE A 32 -15.78 17.99 12.90
CA PHE A 32 -14.80 18.46 13.88
C PHE A 32 -13.67 19.18 13.16
N VAL A 33 -13.33 20.39 13.66
CA VAL A 33 -12.15 21.14 13.21
C VAL A 33 -10.97 20.69 14.06
N PHE A 34 -10.00 20.06 13.41
CA PHE A 34 -8.77 19.61 14.07
C PHE A 34 -7.66 20.63 13.84
N THR A 35 -6.92 20.94 14.89
CA THR A 35 -5.72 21.77 14.83
C THR A 35 -4.53 20.88 15.07
N THR A 36 -3.55 20.89 14.16
CA THR A 36 -2.30 20.15 14.33
C THR A 36 -1.51 20.76 15.49
N VAL A 37 -1.35 20.01 16.57
CA VAL A 37 -0.56 20.43 17.75
C VAL A 37 0.92 20.13 17.54
N LYS A 38 1.21 18.98 16.92
CA LYS A 38 2.57 18.54 16.60
C LYS A 38 2.52 17.60 15.40
N GLU A 39 3.45 17.80 14.48
CA GLU A 39 3.70 16.90 13.35
C GLU A 39 5.08 16.27 13.51
N ASN A 40 5.16 14.96 13.40
CA ASN A 40 6.41 14.25 13.35
C ASN A 40 6.78 14.00 11.89
N PRO A 41 8.06 14.15 11.49
CA PRO A 41 8.49 13.80 10.15
C PRO A 41 8.31 12.30 9.92
N ILE A 42 7.84 11.94 8.75
CA ILE A 42 7.68 10.56 8.29
C ILE A 42 8.33 10.39 6.93
N THR A 43 8.75 9.17 6.61
CA THR A 43 9.20 8.79 5.28
C THR A 43 8.01 8.56 4.34
N SER A 44 8.26 8.31 3.06
CA SER A 44 7.22 8.06 2.07
C SER A 44 6.37 6.83 2.42
N ILE A 45 5.06 6.94 2.18
CA ILE A 45 4.13 5.82 2.39
C ILE A 45 4.32 4.80 1.28
N LYS A 46 4.54 3.54 1.65
CA LYS A 46 4.74 2.42 0.73
C LYS A 46 3.51 1.53 0.66
N ASN A 47 3.32 0.90 -0.50
CA ASN A 47 2.19 0.02 -0.75
C ASN A 47 2.58 -1.44 -0.60
N GLN A 48 2.09 -2.11 0.44
CA GLN A 48 2.32 -3.55 0.64
C GLN A 48 1.58 -4.47 -0.35
N ASN A 49 0.66 -3.90 -1.15
CA ASN A 49 -0.24 -4.68 -2.00
C ASN A 49 -1.04 -5.74 -1.18
N ARG A 50 -1.26 -6.95 -1.71
CA ARG A 50 -2.01 -8.05 -1.07
C ARG A 50 -1.09 -9.08 -0.40
N SER A 51 0.04 -8.65 0.14
CA SER A 51 1.07 -9.54 0.65
C SER A 51 0.87 -10.03 2.10
N SER A 52 -0.09 -9.47 2.85
CA SER A 52 -0.27 -9.72 4.29
C SER A 52 0.98 -9.40 5.14
N THR A 53 1.80 -8.45 4.69
CA THR A 53 3.07 -8.05 5.31
C THR A 53 3.00 -6.70 6.00
N CYS A 54 1.79 -6.24 6.39
CA CYS A 54 1.58 -4.95 7.03
C CYS A 54 2.47 -4.74 8.28
N TRP A 55 2.75 -5.82 9.01
CA TRP A 55 3.62 -5.80 10.18
C TRP A 55 5.05 -5.35 9.84
N SER A 56 5.61 -5.80 8.71
CA SER A 56 6.94 -5.38 8.26
C SER A 56 6.92 -3.94 7.77
N PHE A 57 5.95 -3.58 6.91
CA PHE A 57 5.81 -2.23 6.37
C PHE A 57 5.62 -1.17 7.47
N SER A 58 4.79 -1.45 8.47
CA SER A 58 4.59 -0.53 9.59
C SER A 58 5.82 -0.43 10.51
N SER A 59 6.52 -1.56 10.74
CA SER A 59 7.72 -1.57 11.58
C SER A 59 8.88 -0.84 10.93
N VAL A 60 9.13 -1.08 9.64
CA VAL A 60 10.19 -0.40 8.88
C VAL A 60 9.89 1.09 8.77
N GLY A 61 8.66 1.47 8.40
CA GLY A 61 8.26 2.88 8.31
C GLY A 61 8.37 3.62 9.64
N PHE A 62 8.06 2.96 10.75
CA PHE A 62 8.32 3.50 12.09
C PHE A 62 9.82 3.70 12.33
N PHE A 63 10.63 2.71 12.01
CA PHE A 63 12.09 2.75 12.21
C PHE A 63 12.74 3.85 11.36
N GLU A 64 12.37 3.97 10.08
CA GLU A 64 12.82 5.05 9.20
C GLU A 64 12.44 6.44 9.73
N SER A 65 11.19 6.59 10.19
CA SER A 65 10.69 7.84 10.76
C SER A 65 11.44 8.23 12.04
N GLU A 66 11.81 7.25 12.88
CA GLU A 66 12.63 7.48 14.06
C GLU A 66 14.08 7.87 13.72
N LEU A 67 14.67 7.27 12.70
CA LEU A 67 15.99 7.69 12.21
C LEU A 67 15.95 9.13 11.70
N LEU A 68 14.91 9.50 10.97
CA LEU A 68 14.69 10.86 10.49
C LEU A 68 14.51 11.83 11.67
N ARG A 69 13.66 11.48 12.64
CA ARG A 69 13.44 12.28 13.86
C ARG A 69 14.70 12.49 14.68
N LEU A 70 15.59 11.50 14.72
CA LEU A 70 16.87 11.53 15.43
C LEU A 70 17.98 12.25 14.64
N GLY A 71 17.67 12.78 13.46
CA GLY A 71 18.63 13.49 12.60
C GLY A 71 19.70 12.59 11.99
N LYS A 72 19.41 11.26 11.86
CA LYS A 72 20.33 10.31 11.25
C LYS A 72 20.28 10.29 9.72
N GLY A 73 19.32 10.99 9.14
CA GLY A 73 19.08 11.06 7.70
C GLY A 73 17.81 10.31 7.30
N GLU A 74 17.47 10.43 6.04
CA GLU A 74 16.36 9.72 5.42
C GLU A 74 16.89 8.42 4.79
N PHE A 75 16.28 7.31 5.15
CA PHE A 75 16.62 5.98 4.67
C PHE A 75 15.39 5.37 4.00
N ASP A 76 15.62 4.64 2.94
CA ASP A 76 14.65 3.81 2.24
C ASP A 76 15.07 2.35 2.41
N LEU A 77 14.45 1.65 3.37
CA LEU A 77 14.84 0.32 3.81
C LEU A 77 13.88 -0.75 3.26
N SER A 78 14.40 -1.95 3.04
CA SER A 78 13.62 -3.04 2.44
C SER A 78 12.74 -3.76 3.48
N GLU A 79 11.42 -3.59 3.36
CA GLU A 79 10.44 -4.36 4.10
C GLU A 79 10.47 -5.84 3.71
N MET A 80 10.72 -6.09 2.43
CA MET A 80 10.73 -7.46 1.88
C MET A 80 11.95 -8.26 2.33
N PHE A 81 13.05 -7.60 2.68
CA PHE A 81 14.19 -8.26 3.32
C PHE A 81 13.79 -8.84 4.68
N ILE A 82 13.10 -8.06 5.51
CA ILE A 82 12.62 -8.51 6.82
C ILE A 82 11.64 -9.66 6.66
N VAL A 83 10.68 -9.54 5.74
CA VAL A 83 9.72 -10.62 5.44
C VAL A 83 10.43 -11.89 5.02
N HIS A 84 11.38 -11.78 4.10
CA HIS A 84 12.13 -12.93 3.58
C HIS A 84 12.88 -13.66 4.67
N LYS A 85 13.67 -12.94 5.48
CA LYS A 85 14.46 -13.53 6.57
C LYS A 85 13.59 -14.16 7.66
N THR A 86 12.51 -13.48 8.03
CA THR A 86 11.55 -14.02 9.00
C THR A 86 10.89 -15.30 8.47
N MET A 87 10.56 -15.36 7.18
CA MET A 87 9.95 -16.55 6.58
C MET A 87 10.95 -17.69 6.42
N GLU A 88 12.23 -17.44 6.14
CA GLU A 88 13.29 -18.44 6.18
C GLU A 88 13.41 -19.09 7.56
N ASP A 89 13.47 -18.28 8.63
CA ASP A 89 13.56 -18.77 10.01
C ASP A 89 12.32 -19.59 10.40
N ARG A 90 11.13 -19.12 10.00
CA ARG A 90 9.87 -19.84 10.23
C ARG A 90 9.84 -21.17 9.49
N ALA A 91 10.34 -21.22 8.26
CA ALA A 91 10.41 -22.48 7.49
C ALA A 91 11.31 -23.51 8.19
N VAL A 92 12.49 -23.09 8.64
CA VAL A 92 13.40 -23.93 9.41
C VAL A 92 12.75 -24.45 10.70
N ASN A 93 12.10 -23.56 11.45
CA ASN A 93 11.41 -23.93 12.67
C ASN A 93 10.21 -24.85 12.42
N TYR A 94 9.46 -24.61 11.35
CA TYR A 94 8.34 -25.47 10.96
C TYR A 94 8.78 -26.93 10.73
N VAL A 95 9.89 -27.09 10.02
CA VAL A 95 10.48 -28.41 9.81
C VAL A 95 10.98 -29.02 11.13
N ARG A 96 11.73 -28.26 11.92
CA ARG A 96 12.30 -28.73 13.20
C ARG A 96 11.24 -29.14 14.24
N TYR A 97 10.09 -28.45 14.22
CA TYR A 97 8.97 -28.71 15.13
C TYR A 97 7.90 -29.60 14.49
N HIS A 98 8.24 -30.34 13.42
CA HIS A 98 7.34 -31.28 12.75
C HIS A 98 5.96 -30.65 12.37
N GLY A 99 5.96 -29.42 11.93
CA GLY A 99 4.74 -28.70 11.53
C GLY A 99 3.92 -28.10 12.68
N SER A 100 4.40 -28.16 13.92
CA SER A 100 3.65 -27.63 15.07
C SER A 100 3.85 -26.12 15.29
N SER A 101 4.75 -25.46 14.55
CA SER A 101 4.89 -24.00 14.56
C SER A 101 4.12 -23.32 13.43
N SER A 102 3.75 -22.04 13.59
CA SER A 102 3.06 -21.29 12.55
C SER A 102 4.00 -20.97 11.38
N PHE A 103 3.52 -21.23 10.16
CA PHE A 103 4.17 -20.82 8.91
C PHE A 103 3.21 -19.96 8.08
N ALA A 104 2.76 -18.85 8.68
CA ALA A 104 1.82 -17.90 8.10
C ALA A 104 2.52 -16.57 7.75
N PRO A 105 2.03 -15.80 6.76
CA PRO A 105 2.67 -14.56 6.30
C PRO A 105 2.55 -13.39 7.28
N GLY A 106 1.61 -13.44 8.24
CA GLY A 106 1.45 -12.42 9.27
C GLY A 106 2.63 -12.39 10.23
N GLY A 107 2.80 -11.29 10.93
CA GLY A 107 3.87 -11.10 11.92
C GLY A 107 3.59 -9.93 12.85
N SER A 108 4.56 -9.60 13.69
CA SER A 108 4.48 -8.56 14.68
C SER A 108 5.73 -7.66 14.67
N PHE A 109 5.72 -6.64 15.51
CA PHE A 109 6.90 -5.79 15.69
C PHE A 109 8.08 -6.57 16.31
N GLU A 110 7.79 -7.57 17.12
CA GLU A 110 8.82 -8.44 17.70
C GLU A 110 9.54 -9.25 16.63
N ASP A 111 8.83 -9.72 15.58
CA ASP A 111 9.46 -10.40 14.44
C ASP A 111 10.42 -9.48 13.70
N PHE A 112 10.05 -8.20 13.54
CA PHE A 112 10.94 -7.19 12.97
C PHE A 112 12.18 -6.99 13.84
N VAL A 113 12.01 -6.81 15.15
CA VAL A 113 13.15 -6.58 16.07
C VAL A 113 14.08 -7.79 16.09
N ALA A 114 13.54 -9.00 16.13
CA ALA A 114 14.33 -10.23 16.10
C ALA A 114 15.13 -10.34 14.80
N CYS A 115 14.49 -10.14 13.66
CA CYS A 115 15.13 -10.16 12.35
C CYS A 115 16.20 -9.08 12.24
N TYR A 116 15.90 -7.84 12.62
CA TYR A 116 16.84 -6.74 12.61
C TYR A 116 18.08 -7.03 13.48
N SER A 117 17.86 -7.58 14.69
CA SER A 117 18.95 -7.90 15.62
C SER A 117 19.86 -9.00 15.09
N GLN A 118 19.32 -9.94 14.33
CA GLN A 118 20.06 -11.09 13.81
C GLN A 118 20.73 -10.82 12.46
N TYR A 119 20.04 -10.13 11.55
CA TYR A 119 20.44 -9.98 10.15
C TYR A 119 20.72 -8.52 9.74
N GLY A 120 20.30 -7.54 10.55
CA GLY A 120 20.35 -6.13 10.18
C GLY A 120 19.26 -5.74 9.19
N MET A 121 19.55 -4.69 8.40
CA MET A 121 18.68 -4.15 7.37
C MET A 121 19.47 -3.92 6.08
N VAL A 122 18.77 -3.90 4.95
CA VAL A 122 19.34 -3.53 3.66
C VAL A 122 18.53 -2.39 3.03
N PRO A 123 19.12 -1.59 2.15
CA PRO A 123 18.39 -0.59 1.37
C PRO A 123 17.32 -1.25 0.49
N GLN A 124 16.26 -0.52 0.20
CA GLN A 124 15.14 -0.97 -0.65
C GLN A 124 15.61 -1.48 -2.02
N GLU A 125 16.60 -0.81 -2.61
CA GLU A 125 17.18 -1.19 -3.90
C GLU A 125 17.86 -2.56 -3.91
N ALA A 126 18.35 -3.02 -2.74
CA ALA A 126 19.00 -4.32 -2.64
C ALA A 126 17.98 -5.49 -2.65
N MET A 127 16.75 -5.23 -2.19
CA MET A 127 15.68 -6.23 -2.19
C MET A 127 14.30 -5.57 -2.34
N PRO A 128 13.94 -5.08 -3.52
CA PRO A 128 12.71 -4.31 -3.73
C PRO A 128 11.43 -5.15 -3.64
N GLY A 129 11.54 -6.47 -3.66
CA GLY A 129 10.39 -7.36 -3.80
C GLY A 129 9.98 -7.55 -5.26
N ILE A 130 8.82 -8.20 -5.47
CA ILE A 130 8.23 -8.38 -6.80
C ILE A 130 7.22 -7.25 -7.00
N MET A 131 7.47 -6.41 -7.99
CA MET A 131 6.56 -5.34 -8.40
C MET A 131 5.66 -5.79 -9.55
#